data_8a2545c8a991f19fb806e9cadd36ef5f
#
_entry.id   8a2545c8a991f19fb806e9cadd36ef5f
#
_cell.length_a   1.000
_cell.length_b   1.000
_cell.length_c   1.000
_cell.angle_alpha   90.00
_cell.angle_beta   90.00
_cell.angle_gamma   90.00
#
_symmetry.space_group_name_H-M   'P 1'
#
loop_
_entity.id
_entity.type
_entity.pdbx_description
1 polymer ?
#
loop_
_entity_poly.entity_id
_entity_poly.type
_entity_poly.pdbx_seq_one_letter_code
_entity_poly.pdbx_strand_id
1 'polypeptide(L)'
;MLLDPPPSSRSRIPRLLGALLCPARFSPRVLLLYCFIFFTVTVLLGIRMHVGSYLSTVLYGLPVLAQAQSSVTLSAAPSSNTAESGSAVDPFKAYTIKAENITATLIPYGARLTSVLVPDRDGNQQDIVLGYDDPRDYLKDTETNHTYFGAVVGRYANRIRNGTFALNGEEYEIPRNENGLNTLHGGYVGYDQRNWTVTTYSESTVTFTLLDRGFEGFPGDVVTHATFTVDNNRTPDNPDGLPLLTTKLVSLALTEKTPIMLSNHIYWNLNAFKEENILDDTFLQLPLSKRFVGTDGLLIPNGTILDVHSAYNGSADFTTGKLVGEDIEDAEGLCGTDCTGYDNCFIIDRPPQSAAQDSLVSILHANSSTTGISLEVKSNQQAVQIYTCPSQNGSIPIKPSQEKRNEGQGASSVNAYGCLVIEPEGWIDGINHPEWGQLPYEVYAPDTAPAINWATYKFGTIA
;
A
#
# COMPACT_ATOMS: atom_id res chain seq x y z
N MET A 1 0.61 43.91 55.66
CA MET A 1 1.97 44.48 55.84
C MET A 1 2.67 44.37 54.50
N LEU A 2 2.78 45.48 53.85
CA LEU A 2 3.51 45.75 52.62
C LEU A 2 4.99 45.43 52.78
N LEU A 3 5.67 44.99 51.74
CA LEU A 3 7.05 45.37 51.39
C LEU A 3 7.34 45.04 49.90
N ASP A 4 7.68 46.13 49.21
CA ASP A 4 8.05 46.20 47.79
C ASP A 4 9.48 45.71 47.51
N PRO A 5 9.83 45.49 46.20
CA PRO A 5 11.11 44.94 45.75
C PRO A 5 12.19 46.04 45.54
N PRO A 6 13.48 45.70 45.50
CA PRO A 6 14.56 46.62 45.10
C PRO A 6 14.99 46.47 43.65
N PRO A 7 15.80 47.40 43.12
CA PRO A 7 15.75 47.87 41.73
C PRO A 7 16.87 47.37 40.82
N SER A 8 16.61 47.63 39.52
CA SER A 8 17.46 47.43 38.35
C SER A 8 18.90 47.97 38.44
N SER A 9 19.86 47.24 37.89
CA SER A 9 21.16 47.81 37.49
C SER A 9 21.35 47.66 35.96
N ARG A 10 21.41 48.82 35.30
CA ARG A 10 21.88 48.99 33.93
C ARG A 10 23.40 48.88 33.90
N SER A 11 23.96 48.15 32.96
CA SER A 11 25.33 48.34 32.49
C SER A 11 25.37 48.54 30.98
N ARG A 12 26.16 49.56 30.62
CA ARG A 12 26.29 50.20 29.33
C ARG A 12 27.12 49.37 28.35
N ILE A 13 26.69 49.43 27.09
CA ILE A 13 27.40 48.97 25.89
C ILE A 13 28.40 50.08 25.45
N PRO A 14 29.61 49.74 24.99
CA PRO A 14 30.36 50.63 24.11
C PRO A 14 30.12 50.26 22.63
N ARG A 15 29.73 51.28 21.88
CA ARG A 15 29.77 51.27 20.41
C ARG A 15 31.23 51.37 19.94
N LEU A 16 31.59 50.51 18.96
CA LEU A 16 32.71 50.83 18.09
C LEU A 16 32.41 50.29 16.67
N LEU A 17 32.36 51.21 15.77
CA LEU A 17 32.64 51.28 14.35
C LEU A 17 32.82 49.97 13.54
N GLY A 18 32.11 49.93 12.42
CA GLY A 18 32.41 49.12 11.25
C GLY A 18 31.54 49.59 10.08
N ALA A 19 31.90 50.73 9.50
CA ALA A 19 31.36 51.14 8.21
C ALA A 19 31.98 50.29 7.09
N LEU A 20 31.18 50.06 6.06
CA LEU A 20 31.41 49.70 4.64
C LEU A 20 30.67 48.43 4.25
N LEU A 21 29.59 48.58 3.53
CA LEU A 21 29.42 48.48 2.08
C LEU A 21 27.93 48.57 1.75
N CYS A 22 27.58 49.71 1.20
CA CYS A 22 26.30 49.93 0.54
C CYS A 22 26.34 49.28 -0.84
N PRO A 23 25.43 48.38 -1.25
CA PRO A 23 25.38 48.00 -2.62
C PRO A 23 24.74 49.10 -3.45
N ALA A 24 25.46 49.58 -4.42
CA ALA A 24 25.00 50.53 -5.43
C ALA A 24 23.68 50.05 -6.06
N ARG A 25 22.69 50.95 -6.10
CA ARG A 25 21.45 50.77 -6.84
C ARG A 25 21.76 50.74 -8.34
N PHE A 26 21.75 49.54 -8.92
CA PHE A 26 21.73 49.40 -10.39
C PHE A 26 20.32 49.76 -10.89
N SER A 27 20.26 50.56 -11.97
CA SER A 27 18.97 50.90 -12.59
C SER A 27 18.34 49.65 -13.24
N PRO A 28 17.00 49.57 -13.31
CA PRO A 28 16.31 48.41 -13.90
C PRO A 28 16.75 48.04 -15.35
N ARG A 29 17.30 49.01 -16.06
CA ARG A 29 17.83 48.80 -17.45
C ARG A 29 19.13 48.01 -17.51
N VAL A 30 19.96 48.09 -16.48
CA VAL A 30 21.24 47.34 -16.41
C VAL A 30 20.98 45.90 -16.02
N LEU A 31 19.99 45.64 -15.15
CA LEU A 31 19.60 44.30 -14.77
C LEU A 31 18.97 43.51 -15.94
N LEU A 32 18.14 44.17 -16.75
CA LEU A 32 17.56 43.58 -17.97
C LEU A 32 18.65 43.24 -19.02
N LEU A 33 19.67 44.04 -19.15
CA LEU A 33 20.77 43.79 -20.09
C LEU A 33 21.61 42.57 -19.68
N TYR A 34 21.84 42.39 -18.37
CA TYR A 34 22.56 41.21 -17.83
C TYR A 34 21.75 39.93 -17.97
N CYS A 35 20.44 39.96 -17.74
CA CYS A 35 19.56 38.80 -17.94
C CYS A 35 19.50 38.41 -19.43
N PHE A 36 19.47 39.39 -20.35
CA PHE A 36 19.41 39.12 -21.77
C PHE A 36 20.74 38.52 -22.30
N ILE A 37 21.89 38.99 -21.81
CA ILE A 37 23.21 38.44 -22.17
C ILE A 37 23.39 37.03 -21.60
N PHE A 38 22.95 36.77 -20.38
CA PHE A 38 23.03 35.41 -19.79
C PHE A 38 22.13 34.40 -20.52
N PHE A 39 20.92 34.81 -20.91
CA PHE A 39 19.99 33.94 -21.64
C PHE A 39 20.48 33.61 -23.06
N THR A 40 21.05 34.60 -23.78
CA THR A 40 21.60 34.38 -25.11
C THR A 40 22.87 33.54 -25.12
N VAL A 41 23.74 33.66 -24.09
CA VAL A 41 24.95 32.82 -23.98
C VAL A 41 24.60 31.40 -23.65
N THR A 42 23.57 31.16 -22.79
CA THR A 42 23.12 29.81 -22.44
C THR A 42 22.45 29.10 -23.61
N VAL A 43 21.64 29.81 -24.40
CA VAL A 43 21.00 29.27 -25.61
C VAL A 43 22.02 28.96 -26.71
N LEU A 44 23.03 29.83 -26.91
CA LEU A 44 24.09 29.61 -27.90
C LEU A 44 25.04 28.47 -27.52
N LEU A 45 25.31 28.27 -26.22
CA LEU A 45 26.10 27.12 -25.75
C LEU A 45 25.29 25.82 -25.84
N GLY A 46 23.97 25.85 -25.57
CA GLY A 46 23.05 24.69 -25.72
C GLY A 46 22.95 24.23 -27.17
N ILE A 47 22.85 25.16 -28.12
CA ILE A 47 22.82 24.86 -29.57
C ILE A 47 24.13 24.31 -30.07
N ARG A 48 25.29 24.80 -29.59
CA ARG A 48 26.61 24.27 -29.98
C ARG A 48 26.86 22.84 -29.49
N MET A 49 26.34 22.46 -28.31
CA MET A 49 26.47 21.10 -27.80
C MET A 49 25.55 20.10 -28.54
N HIS A 50 24.39 20.53 -29.03
CA HIS A 50 23.48 19.66 -29.81
C HIS A 50 23.95 19.45 -31.26
N VAL A 51 24.52 20.47 -31.89
CA VAL A 51 25.05 20.36 -33.28
C VAL A 51 26.33 19.54 -33.31
N GLY A 52 27.16 19.57 -32.27
CA GLY A 52 28.39 18.76 -32.17
C GLY A 52 28.13 17.26 -32.07
N SER A 53 27.00 16.85 -31.44
CA SER A 53 26.63 15.43 -31.31
C SER A 53 26.03 14.84 -32.59
N TYR A 54 25.41 15.64 -33.44
CA TYR A 54 24.83 15.15 -34.71
C TYR A 54 25.83 15.00 -35.84
N LEU A 55 26.94 15.75 -35.81
CA LEU A 55 28.00 15.65 -36.87
C LEU A 55 28.95 14.45 -36.67
N SER A 56 29.09 13.93 -35.45
CA SER A 56 29.91 12.74 -35.21
C SER A 56 29.20 11.41 -35.54
N THR A 57 27.89 11.42 -35.66
CA THR A 57 27.10 10.19 -35.98
C THR A 57 26.86 9.99 -37.47
N VAL A 58 27.08 11.04 -38.30
CA VAL A 58 26.87 10.97 -39.75
C VAL A 58 28.14 10.55 -40.54
N LEU A 59 29.35 10.56 -39.91
CA LEU A 59 30.62 10.26 -40.60
C LEU A 59 31.11 8.80 -40.43
N TYR A 60 30.40 7.95 -39.65
CA TYR A 60 30.77 6.52 -39.50
C TYR A 60 29.67 5.52 -39.97
N GLY A 61 28.67 5.97 -40.70
CA GLY A 61 27.52 5.17 -41.09
C GLY A 61 27.27 4.89 -42.57
N LEU A 62 28.33 4.84 -43.43
CA LEU A 62 28.20 4.30 -44.79
C LEU A 62 29.56 3.76 -45.19
N PRO A 63 29.82 2.49 -45.53
CA PRO A 63 28.99 1.67 -46.41
C PRO A 63 28.82 0.21 -45.93
N VAL A 64 27.65 -0.26 -45.73
CA VAL A 64 27.23 -1.67 -45.98
C VAL A 64 25.72 -1.67 -46.17
N LEU A 65 25.26 -1.32 -47.35
CA LEU A 65 23.92 -1.60 -47.81
C LEU A 65 23.96 -1.75 -49.36
N ALA A 66 24.55 -2.85 -49.79
CA ALA A 66 24.30 -3.39 -51.11
C ALA A 66 24.40 -4.91 -51.00
N GLN A 67 23.28 -5.54 -51.19
CA GLN A 67 22.98 -6.97 -51.37
C GLN A 67 22.24 -7.64 -50.21
N ALA A 68 20.89 -7.63 -50.31
CA ALA A 68 20.01 -8.76 -50.17
C ALA A 68 18.55 -8.28 -50.32
N GLN A 69 18.09 -8.11 -51.55
CA GLN A 69 16.66 -8.20 -51.84
C GLN A 69 16.29 -9.70 -51.88
N SER A 70 15.86 -10.23 -50.75
CA SER A 70 15.12 -11.50 -50.73
C SER A 70 13.64 -11.15 -50.63
N SER A 71 12.94 -11.39 -51.73
CA SER A 71 11.49 -11.37 -51.83
C SER A 71 10.91 -12.40 -50.89
N VAL A 72 10.36 -11.97 -49.75
CA VAL A 72 9.50 -12.79 -48.90
C VAL A 72 8.10 -12.75 -49.52
N THR A 73 7.75 -13.78 -50.24
CA THR A 73 6.37 -14.09 -50.61
C THR A 73 5.62 -14.48 -49.34
N LEU A 74 4.75 -13.62 -48.86
CA LEU A 74 3.75 -13.95 -47.86
C LEU A 74 2.76 -14.93 -48.48
N SER A 75 2.97 -16.20 -48.20
CA SER A 75 1.96 -17.24 -48.43
C SER A 75 0.85 -17.03 -47.40
N ALA A 76 -0.34 -16.68 -47.88
CA ALA A 76 -1.53 -16.63 -47.04
C ALA A 76 -1.83 -18.06 -46.53
N ALA A 77 -1.63 -18.27 -45.25
CA ALA A 77 -2.14 -19.45 -44.57
C ALA A 77 -3.69 -19.41 -44.51
N PRO A 78 -4.39 -20.52 -44.69
CA PRO A 78 -5.84 -20.53 -44.62
C PRO A 78 -6.32 -20.15 -43.24
N SER A 79 -7.23 -19.16 -43.18
CA SER A 79 -7.95 -18.79 -41.98
C SER A 79 -8.83 -19.95 -41.53
N SER A 80 -8.36 -20.76 -40.60
CA SER A 80 -9.23 -21.57 -39.77
C SER A 80 -9.74 -20.67 -38.63
N ASN A 81 -10.89 -20.05 -38.83
CA ASN A 81 -11.71 -19.51 -37.74
C ASN A 81 -12.24 -20.69 -36.93
N THR A 82 -11.45 -21.15 -35.98
CA THR A 82 -11.95 -21.72 -34.74
C THR A 82 -11.71 -20.66 -33.67
N ALA A 83 -12.73 -19.82 -33.47
CA ALA A 83 -12.90 -19.17 -32.19
C ALA A 83 -13.00 -20.29 -31.15
N GLU A 84 -11.90 -20.66 -30.51
CA GLU A 84 -11.97 -21.30 -29.21
C GLU A 84 -12.84 -20.41 -28.35
N SER A 85 -14.05 -20.89 -28.03
CA SER A 85 -14.84 -20.37 -26.94
C SER A 85 -13.97 -20.53 -25.70
N GLY A 86 -13.25 -19.47 -25.31
CA GLY A 86 -12.49 -19.46 -24.07
C GLY A 86 -13.47 -19.85 -22.97
N SER A 87 -13.30 -21.02 -22.37
CA SER A 87 -14.06 -21.39 -21.19
C SER A 87 -13.85 -20.29 -20.17
N ALA A 88 -14.95 -19.72 -19.67
CA ALA A 88 -14.90 -18.71 -18.62
C ALA A 88 -13.97 -19.23 -17.51
N VAL A 89 -12.97 -18.45 -17.14
CA VAL A 89 -12.03 -18.83 -16.06
C VAL A 89 -12.86 -19.07 -14.81
N ASP A 90 -12.75 -20.26 -14.20
CA ASP A 90 -13.42 -20.54 -12.92
C ASP A 90 -12.86 -19.57 -11.86
N PRO A 91 -13.67 -18.63 -11.31
CA PRO A 91 -13.22 -17.63 -10.37
C PRO A 91 -12.76 -18.21 -9.02
N PHE A 92 -13.11 -19.47 -8.76
CA PHE A 92 -12.78 -20.18 -7.52
C PHE A 92 -11.67 -21.23 -7.72
N LYS A 93 -11.08 -21.30 -8.91
CA LYS A 93 -9.92 -22.16 -9.13
C LYS A 93 -8.73 -21.68 -8.30
N ALA A 94 -8.17 -22.58 -7.49
CA ALA A 94 -6.99 -22.29 -6.70
C ALA A 94 -5.71 -22.33 -7.57
N TYR A 95 -4.85 -21.33 -7.35
CA TYR A 95 -3.51 -21.22 -7.91
C TYR A 95 -2.51 -21.22 -6.76
N THR A 96 -1.63 -22.21 -6.73
CA THR A 96 -0.63 -22.37 -5.67
C THR A 96 0.74 -22.02 -6.20
N ILE A 97 1.42 -21.08 -5.54
CA ILE A 97 2.80 -20.68 -5.83
C ILE A 97 3.69 -21.09 -4.66
N LYS A 98 4.94 -21.51 -4.97
CA LYS A 98 5.83 -22.11 -3.99
C LYS A 98 7.27 -21.64 -4.15
N ALA A 99 7.96 -21.53 -3.02
CA ALA A 99 9.40 -21.49 -2.90
C ALA A 99 9.80 -22.30 -1.65
N GLU A 100 11.07 -22.41 -1.35
CA GLU A 100 11.52 -23.10 -0.14
C GLU A 100 10.93 -22.42 1.10
N ASN A 101 10.30 -23.22 1.97
CA ASN A 101 9.68 -22.78 3.23
C ASN A 101 8.53 -21.77 3.08
N ILE A 102 7.97 -21.59 1.88
CA ILE A 102 6.76 -20.78 1.69
C ILE A 102 5.87 -21.38 0.61
N THR A 103 4.59 -21.45 0.89
CA THR A 103 3.55 -21.80 -0.08
C THR A 103 2.40 -20.83 0.08
N ALA A 104 1.98 -20.18 -1.02
CA ALA A 104 0.79 -19.32 -1.03
C ALA A 104 -0.25 -19.87 -2.02
N THR A 105 -1.52 -19.78 -1.64
CA THR A 105 -2.65 -20.18 -2.49
C THR A 105 -3.54 -18.98 -2.74
N LEU A 106 -3.97 -18.80 -3.98
CA LEU A 106 -4.75 -17.65 -4.42
C LEU A 106 -5.89 -18.08 -5.35
N ILE A 107 -6.93 -17.23 -5.46
CA ILE A 107 -8.06 -17.43 -6.36
C ILE A 107 -8.35 -16.17 -7.18
N PRO A 108 -8.93 -16.28 -8.40
CA PRO A 108 -9.27 -15.13 -9.24
C PRO A 108 -10.39 -14.24 -8.67
N TYR A 109 -11.31 -14.78 -7.86
CA TYR A 109 -12.36 -13.99 -7.22
C TYR A 109 -11.76 -13.01 -6.21
N GLY A 110 -11.72 -11.72 -6.57
CA GLY A 110 -11.09 -10.65 -5.78
C GLY A 110 -9.56 -10.67 -5.79
N ALA A 111 -8.90 -11.44 -6.68
CA ALA A 111 -7.46 -11.70 -6.65
C ALA A 111 -6.97 -12.04 -5.23
N ARG A 112 -7.71 -12.95 -4.55
CA ARG A 112 -7.58 -13.24 -3.12
C ARG A 112 -6.43 -14.16 -2.80
N LEU A 113 -5.69 -13.81 -1.75
CA LEU A 113 -4.77 -14.70 -1.05
C LEU A 113 -5.57 -15.51 -0.01
N THR A 114 -5.61 -16.83 -0.17
CA THR A 114 -6.44 -17.71 0.67
C THR A 114 -5.66 -18.50 1.71
N SER A 115 -4.34 -18.70 1.50
CA SER A 115 -3.47 -19.43 2.41
C SER A 115 -2.02 -18.97 2.26
N VAL A 116 -1.30 -18.86 3.37
CA VAL A 116 0.16 -18.69 3.42
C VAL A 116 0.74 -19.67 4.44
N LEU A 117 1.48 -20.63 3.95
CA LEU A 117 2.19 -21.61 4.78
C LEU A 117 3.64 -21.19 4.95
N VAL A 118 4.06 -21.05 6.21
CA VAL A 118 5.46 -20.78 6.59
C VAL A 118 5.83 -21.64 7.80
N PRO A 119 7.13 -21.96 8.03
CA PRO A 119 7.53 -22.74 9.18
C PRO A 119 7.45 -21.93 10.48
N ASP A 120 6.98 -22.59 11.55
CA ASP A 120 7.16 -22.13 12.92
C ASP A 120 8.61 -22.40 13.42
N ARG A 121 8.91 -22.06 14.69
CA ARG A 121 10.26 -22.27 15.27
C ARG A 121 10.71 -23.75 15.29
N ASP A 122 9.75 -24.67 15.28
CA ASP A 122 9.99 -26.10 15.28
C ASP A 122 10.05 -26.71 13.86
N GLY A 123 9.87 -25.86 12.82
CA GLY A 123 9.88 -26.23 11.40
C GLY A 123 8.55 -26.75 10.89
N ASN A 124 7.47 -26.71 11.68
CA ASN A 124 6.15 -27.14 11.22
C ASN A 124 5.50 -26.07 10.38
N GLN A 125 4.94 -26.46 9.24
CA GLN A 125 4.25 -25.51 8.32
C GLN A 125 2.92 -25.05 8.92
N GLN A 126 2.80 -23.76 9.18
CA GLN A 126 1.59 -23.11 9.72
C GLN A 126 0.92 -22.25 8.67
N ASP A 127 -0.42 -22.28 8.59
CA ASP A 127 -1.21 -21.36 7.79
C ASP A 127 -1.58 -20.14 8.64
N ILE A 128 -0.99 -19.01 8.32
CA ILE A 128 -1.01 -17.79 9.14
C ILE A 128 -1.99 -16.72 8.65
N VAL A 129 -2.95 -17.07 7.78
CA VAL A 129 -3.96 -16.12 7.29
C VAL A 129 -5.38 -16.66 7.49
N LEU A 130 -6.32 -15.75 7.77
CA LEU A 130 -7.74 -16.06 7.84
C LEU A 130 -8.31 -16.30 6.43
N GLY A 131 -9.41 -17.03 6.39
CA GLY A 131 -10.17 -17.32 5.17
C GLY A 131 -10.88 -18.66 5.23
N TYR A 132 -11.12 -19.24 4.07
CA TYR A 132 -11.86 -20.48 3.89
C TYR A 132 -11.06 -21.50 3.10
N ASP A 133 -11.17 -22.78 3.42
CA ASP A 133 -10.56 -23.88 2.65
C ASP A 133 -11.32 -24.13 1.34
N ASP A 134 -12.67 -24.00 1.35
CA ASP A 134 -13.44 -24.04 0.09
C ASP A 134 -13.48 -22.63 -0.52
N PRO A 135 -12.93 -22.45 -1.73
CA PRO A 135 -12.94 -21.15 -2.41
C PRO A 135 -14.34 -20.55 -2.65
N ARG A 136 -15.40 -21.38 -2.68
CA ARG A 136 -16.78 -20.90 -2.87
C ARG A 136 -17.36 -20.22 -1.62
N ASP A 137 -16.80 -20.49 -0.45
CA ASP A 137 -17.25 -19.85 0.78
C ASP A 137 -16.90 -18.35 0.80
N TYR A 138 -15.91 -17.91 0.00
CA TYR A 138 -15.64 -16.47 -0.17
C TYR A 138 -16.80 -15.72 -0.86
N LEU A 139 -17.52 -16.35 -1.80
CA LEU A 139 -18.72 -15.75 -2.39
C LEU A 139 -19.84 -15.67 -1.36
N LYS A 140 -20.05 -16.74 -0.60
CA LYS A 140 -21.03 -16.77 0.48
C LYS A 140 -20.74 -15.75 1.56
N ASP A 141 -19.46 -15.58 1.92
CA ASP A 141 -19.03 -14.55 2.87
C ASP A 141 -19.34 -13.15 2.35
N THR A 142 -19.06 -12.87 1.08
CA THR A 142 -19.40 -11.60 0.45
C THR A 142 -20.90 -11.28 0.52
N GLU A 143 -21.75 -12.29 0.38
CA GLU A 143 -23.21 -12.16 0.43
C GLU A 143 -23.76 -12.03 1.88
N THR A 144 -22.93 -12.29 2.91
CA THR A 144 -23.36 -12.32 4.31
C THR A 144 -22.57 -11.35 5.19
N ASN A 145 -21.32 -11.69 5.54
CA ASN A 145 -20.49 -10.92 6.47
C ASN A 145 -19.63 -9.86 5.77
N HIS A 146 -19.27 -10.11 4.52
CA HIS A 146 -18.41 -9.28 3.68
C HIS A 146 -17.08 -8.90 4.37
N THR A 147 -16.32 -9.92 4.76
CA THR A 147 -15.12 -9.75 5.58
C THR A 147 -13.87 -9.31 4.82
N TYR A 148 -13.87 -9.29 3.48
CA TYR A 148 -12.74 -8.96 2.60
C TYR A 148 -11.51 -9.87 2.75
N PHE A 149 -11.59 -11.03 3.38
CA PHE A 149 -10.45 -11.92 3.64
C PHE A 149 -9.55 -12.11 2.43
N GLY A 150 -8.30 -11.64 2.53
CA GLY A 150 -7.25 -11.80 1.55
C GLY A 150 -7.45 -11.11 0.20
N ALA A 151 -8.50 -10.30 0.03
CA ALA A 151 -8.85 -9.67 -1.24
C ALA A 151 -7.93 -8.50 -1.59
N VAL A 152 -7.82 -8.21 -2.89
CA VAL A 152 -7.41 -6.89 -3.37
C VAL A 152 -8.63 -5.98 -3.30
N VAL A 153 -8.54 -4.90 -2.51
CA VAL A 153 -9.60 -3.89 -2.37
C VAL A 153 -9.28 -2.66 -3.24
N GLY A 154 -10.32 -2.05 -3.77
CA GLY A 154 -10.28 -0.94 -4.73
C GLY A 154 -11.61 -0.81 -5.51
N ARG A 155 -11.77 0.20 -6.44
CA ARG A 155 -10.72 1.07 -7.04
C ARG A 155 -10.02 1.99 -6.03
N TYR A 156 -10.71 2.37 -4.97
CA TYR A 156 -10.17 3.19 -3.89
C TYR A 156 -10.37 2.43 -2.56
N ALA A 157 -9.27 2.00 -1.97
CA ALA A 157 -9.25 1.28 -0.71
C ALA A 157 -9.69 2.19 0.44
N ASN A 158 -10.16 1.60 1.54
CA ASN A 158 -10.63 2.30 2.70
C ASN A 158 -11.79 3.25 2.40
N ARG A 159 -12.00 4.29 3.18
CA ARG A 159 -13.20 5.14 3.16
C ARG A 159 -13.04 6.37 2.28
N ILE A 160 -14.16 6.77 1.63
CA ILE A 160 -14.38 8.10 1.05
C ILE A 160 -15.61 8.70 1.72
N ARG A 161 -15.42 9.84 2.39
CA ARG A 161 -16.48 10.55 3.12
C ARG A 161 -17.66 10.85 2.20
N ASN A 162 -18.87 10.58 2.69
CA ASN A 162 -20.15 10.84 1.99
C ASN A 162 -20.26 10.17 0.61
N GLY A 163 -19.34 9.29 0.21
CA GLY A 163 -19.32 8.73 -1.14
C GLY A 163 -19.15 9.80 -2.22
N THR A 164 -18.42 10.88 -1.94
CA THR A 164 -18.22 11.98 -2.90
C THR A 164 -16.78 12.46 -2.91
N PHE A 165 -16.31 12.93 -4.04
CA PHE A 165 -15.04 13.62 -4.19
C PHE A 165 -15.07 14.62 -5.35
N ALA A 166 -14.24 15.65 -5.29
CA ALA A 166 -14.09 16.63 -6.35
C ALA A 166 -12.83 16.35 -7.18
N LEU A 167 -12.97 16.31 -8.51
CA LEU A 167 -11.85 16.10 -9.42
C LEU A 167 -12.06 16.95 -10.70
N ASN A 168 -11.03 17.71 -11.12
CA ASN A 168 -11.08 18.59 -12.30
C ASN A 168 -12.20 19.64 -12.27
N GLY A 169 -12.69 20.02 -11.10
CA GLY A 169 -13.79 20.97 -10.92
C GLY A 169 -15.18 20.37 -11.04
N GLU A 170 -15.27 19.07 -11.16
CA GLU A 170 -16.52 18.29 -11.14
C GLU A 170 -16.61 17.51 -9.84
N GLU A 171 -17.82 17.31 -9.32
CA GLU A 171 -18.11 16.48 -8.17
C GLU A 171 -18.61 15.12 -8.66
N TYR A 172 -18.03 14.05 -8.10
CA TYR A 172 -18.39 12.68 -8.40
C TYR A 172 -19.09 12.06 -7.18
N GLU A 173 -20.19 11.36 -7.44
CA GLU A 173 -20.91 10.56 -6.45
C GLU A 173 -20.64 9.07 -6.73
N ILE A 174 -20.25 8.33 -5.71
CA ILE A 174 -19.98 6.88 -5.74
C ILE A 174 -20.84 6.19 -4.66
N PRO A 175 -21.04 4.86 -4.73
CA PRO A 175 -21.93 4.17 -3.82
C PRO A 175 -21.55 4.33 -2.36
N ARG A 176 -22.56 4.51 -1.51
CA ARG A 176 -22.43 4.59 -0.04
C ARG A 176 -22.73 3.23 0.57
N ASN A 177 -21.84 2.28 0.35
CA ASN A 177 -22.01 0.90 0.79
C ASN A 177 -21.79 0.68 2.29
N GLU A 178 -21.14 1.64 2.97
CA GLU A 178 -20.97 1.60 4.42
C GLU A 178 -22.09 2.39 5.11
N ASN A 179 -23.06 1.68 5.67
CA ASN A 179 -24.22 2.22 6.41
C ASN A 179 -25.04 3.28 5.64
N GLY A 180 -24.95 3.34 4.32
CA GLY A 180 -25.59 4.38 3.49
C GLY A 180 -24.96 5.77 3.64
N LEU A 181 -23.80 5.87 4.29
CA LEU A 181 -23.13 7.13 4.63
C LEU A 181 -21.87 7.34 3.81
N ASN A 182 -20.98 6.37 3.74
CA ASN A 182 -19.66 6.50 3.12
C ASN A 182 -19.44 5.39 2.09
N THR A 183 -18.47 5.60 1.19
CA THR A 183 -17.93 4.50 0.37
C THR A 183 -16.84 3.81 1.15
N LEU A 184 -16.85 2.47 1.16
CA LEU A 184 -15.79 1.62 1.69
C LEU A 184 -15.30 0.68 0.59
N HIS A 185 -13.99 0.59 0.41
CA HIS A 185 -13.29 -0.35 -0.49
C HIS A 185 -13.82 -0.36 -1.94
N GLY A 186 -14.23 0.81 -2.44
CA GLY A 186 -14.61 0.98 -3.85
C GLY A 186 -16.09 0.78 -4.18
N GLY A 187 -16.97 0.53 -3.19
CA GLY A 187 -18.42 0.50 -3.40
C GLY A 187 -19.07 -0.85 -3.13
N TYR A 188 -20.29 -1.05 -3.65
CA TYR A 188 -21.06 -2.29 -3.41
C TYR A 188 -20.42 -3.52 -4.05
N VAL A 189 -19.81 -3.34 -5.24
CA VAL A 189 -19.10 -4.41 -5.95
C VAL A 189 -17.67 -3.93 -6.22
N GLY A 190 -16.87 -3.88 -5.18
CA GLY A 190 -15.47 -3.51 -5.24
C GLY A 190 -14.60 -4.55 -5.98
N TYR A 191 -13.32 -4.29 -6.04
CA TYR A 191 -12.35 -5.19 -6.68
C TYR A 191 -12.31 -6.59 -6.03
N ASP A 192 -12.64 -6.66 -4.75
CA ASP A 192 -12.76 -7.89 -3.95
C ASP A 192 -13.84 -8.87 -4.44
N GLN A 193 -14.86 -8.38 -5.14
CA GLN A 193 -15.97 -9.18 -5.67
C GLN A 193 -15.88 -9.42 -7.17
N ARG A 194 -14.85 -8.87 -7.84
CA ARG A 194 -14.69 -9.02 -9.28
C ARG A 194 -13.97 -10.32 -9.63
N ASN A 195 -14.32 -10.86 -10.79
CA ASN A 195 -13.63 -12.01 -11.37
C ASN A 195 -12.42 -11.50 -12.16
N TRP A 196 -11.23 -11.70 -11.63
CA TRP A 196 -9.99 -11.32 -12.29
C TRP A 196 -9.55 -12.40 -13.26
N THR A 197 -8.92 -12.00 -14.35
CA THR A 197 -8.35 -12.93 -15.34
C THR A 197 -6.92 -13.28 -14.94
N VAL A 198 -6.58 -14.56 -14.92
CA VAL A 198 -5.19 -15.01 -14.72
C VAL A 198 -4.42 -14.78 -16.01
N THR A 199 -3.45 -13.89 -15.99
CA THR A 199 -2.64 -13.51 -17.15
C THR A 199 -1.24 -14.13 -17.12
N THR A 200 -0.76 -14.49 -15.94
CA THR A 200 0.51 -15.22 -15.78
C THR A 200 0.38 -16.20 -14.62
N TYR A 201 0.93 -17.41 -14.78
CA TYR A 201 1.04 -18.39 -13.71
C TYR A 201 2.29 -19.24 -13.91
N SER A 202 3.10 -19.35 -12.89
CA SER A 202 4.29 -20.19 -12.81
C SER A 202 4.35 -20.87 -11.44
N GLU A 203 5.42 -21.61 -11.17
CA GLU A 203 5.62 -22.26 -9.86
C GLU A 203 5.67 -21.25 -8.70
N SER A 204 6.24 -20.05 -8.92
CA SER A 204 6.49 -19.07 -7.86
C SER A 204 5.74 -17.74 -8.06
N THR A 205 4.96 -17.57 -9.13
CA THR A 205 4.33 -16.28 -9.45
C THR A 205 2.94 -16.49 -10.05
N VAL A 206 1.97 -15.68 -9.65
CA VAL A 206 0.67 -15.54 -10.32
C VAL A 206 0.34 -14.06 -10.51
N THR A 207 -0.19 -13.71 -11.69
CA THR A 207 -0.71 -12.37 -11.99
C THR A 207 -2.17 -12.45 -12.38
N PHE A 208 -2.99 -11.70 -11.69
CA PHE A 208 -4.39 -11.44 -12.00
C PHE A 208 -4.55 -10.08 -12.65
N THR A 209 -5.42 -9.98 -13.63
CA THR A 209 -5.69 -8.71 -14.34
C THR A 209 -7.17 -8.41 -14.33
N LEU A 210 -7.51 -7.17 -14.01
CA LEU A 210 -8.86 -6.63 -14.05
C LEU A 210 -8.90 -5.39 -14.96
N LEU A 211 -9.86 -5.35 -15.88
CA LEU A 211 -10.23 -4.14 -16.59
C LEU A 211 -11.50 -3.57 -15.94
N ASP A 212 -11.37 -2.40 -15.36
CA ASP A 212 -12.45 -1.65 -14.75
C ASP A 212 -12.85 -0.50 -15.67
N ARG A 213 -14.12 -0.49 -16.13
CA ARG A 213 -14.67 0.48 -17.08
C ARG A 213 -15.56 1.49 -16.38
N GLY A 214 -14.97 2.25 -15.44
CA GLY A 214 -15.73 3.25 -14.68
C GLY A 214 -16.82 2.63 -13.80
N PHE A 215 -16.58 1.44 -13.28
CA PHE A 215 -17.54 0.74 -12.43
C PHE A 215 -17.73 1.49 -11.10
N GLU A 216 -18.89 1.35 -10.47
CA GLU A 216 -19.25 2.04 -9.22
C GLU A 216 -19.18 3.60 -9.32
N GLY A 217 -19.24 4.17 -10.54
CA GLY A 217 -19.27 5.63 -10.74
C GLY A 217 -17.91 6.32 -10.68
N PHE A 218 -16.81 5.59 -10.54
CA PHE A 218 -15.49 6.18 -10.69
C PHE A 218 -15.21 6.60 -12.13
N PRO A 219 -14.60 7.79 -12.39
CA PRO A 219 -14.31 8.24 -13.74
C PRO A 219 -13.26 7.35 -14.44
N GLY A 220 -13.45 7.18 -15.73
CA GLY A 220 -12.50 6.55 -16.64
C GLY A 220 -12.28 5.05 -16.45
N ASP A 221 -11.64 4.48 -17.47
CA ASP A 221 -11.23 3.07 -17.50
C ASP A 221 -9.88 2.91 -16.81
N VAL A 222 -9.73 1.82 -16.06
CA VAL A 222 -8.48 1.44 -15.38
C VAL A 222 -8.17 -0.02 -15.66
N VAL A 223 -6.93 -0.34 -16.02
CA VAL A 223 -6.45 -1.71 -15.99
C VAL A 223 -5.56 -1.90 -14.77
N THR A 224 -5.81 -2.98 -14.03
CA THR A 224 -5.04 -3.33 -12.83
C THR A 224 -4.44 -4.72 -12.96
N HIS A 225 -3.15 -4.83 -12.62
CA HIS A 225 -2.44 -6.10 -12.49
C HIS A 225 -2.09 -6.32 -11.02
N ALA A 226 -2.56 -7.43 -10.46
CA ALA A 226 -2.21 -7.89 -9.12
C ALA A 226 -1.26 -9.09 -9.25
N THR A 227 0.01 -8.88 -8.95
CA THR A 227 1.06 -9.91 -9.04
C THR A 227 1.48 -10.33 -7.64
N PHE A 228 1.47 -11.65 -7.41
CA PHE A 228 1.95 -12.28 -6.20
C PHE A 228 3.13 -13.19 -6.56
N THR A 229 4.23 -13.05 -5.83
CA THR A 229 5.43 -13.85 -6.02
C THR A 229 5.93 -14.35 -4.68
N VAL A 230 6.36 -15.61 -4.63
CA VAL A 230 7.06 -16.14 -3.47
C VAL A 230 8.48 -16.52 -3.87
N ASP A 231 9.44 -16.21 -3.03
CA ASP A 231 10.84 -16.59 -3.21
C ASP A 231 11.57 -16.67 -1.85
N ASN A 232 12.81 -17.16 -1.88
CA ASN A 232 13.75 -17.17 -0.77
C ASN A 232 15.17 -16.81 -1.24
N ASN A 233 15.23 -15.94 -2.27
CA ASN A 233 16.50 -15.54 -2.86
C ASN A 233 17.33 -14.73 -1.87
N ARG A 234 18.64 -15.05 -1.84
CA ARG A 234 19.60 -14.22 -1.10
C ARG A 234 19.89 -12.96 -1.89
N THR A 235 19.52 -11.84 -1.32
CA THR A 235 19.73 -10.49 -1.86
C THR A 235 20.27 -9.58 -0.76
N PRO A 236 20.76 -8.36 -1.06
CA PRO A 236 21.13 -7.40 -0.02
C PRO A 236 19.99 -7.11 0.98
N ASP A 237 18.74 -7.16 0.54
CA ASP A 237 17.54 -6.95 1.38
C ASP A 237 17.05 -8.22 2.08
N ASN A 238 17.51 -9.40 1.63
CA ASN A 238 17.20 -10.71 2.19
C ASN A 238 18.48 -11.58 2.26
N PRO A 239 19.50 -11.20 3.07
CA PRO A 239 20.79 -11.85 3.04
C PRO A 239 20.75 -13.31 3.54
N ASP A 240 19.79 -13.65 4.36
CA ASP A 240 19.60 -14.98 4.91
C ASP A 240 18.80 -15.92 4.00
N GLY A 241 18.16 -15.37 2.95
CA GLY A 241 17.30 -16.15 2.06
C GLY A 241 16.04 -16.63 2.77
N LEU A 242 15.46 -15.79 3.63
CA LEU A 242 14.20 -16.09 4.32
C LEU A 242 13.03 -16.15 3.35
N PRO A 243 11.97 -16.90 3.67
CA PRO A 243 10.74 -16.92 2.90
C PRO A 243 10.18 -15.52 2.68
N LEU A 244 9.84 -15.18 1.44
CA LEU A 244 9.37 -13.86 1.04
C LEU A 244 8.12 -13.99 0.18
N LEU A 245 7.04 -13.31 0.55
CA LEU A 245 5.89 -13.03 -0.29
C LEU A 245 5.99 -11.59 -0.77
N THR A 246 5.93 -11.37 -2.08
CA THR A 246 5.84 -10.05 -2.68
C THR A 246 4.47 -9.85 -3.30
N THR A 247 3.82 -8.74 -2.99
CA THR A 247 2.60 -8.28 -3.66
C THR A 247 2.91 -7.00 -4.44
N LYS A 248 2.50 -6.95 -5.70
CA LYS A 248 2.66 -5.76 -6.53
C LYS A 248 1.38 -5.50 -7.30
N LEU A 249 0.65 -4.46 -6.91
CA LEU A 249 -0.55 -3.98 -7.57
C LEU A 249 -0.15 -2.81 -8.46
N VAL A 250 -0.41 -2.92 -9.76
CA VAL A 250 -0.08 -1.88 -10.74
C VAL A 250 -1.34 -1.50 -11.49
N SER A 251 -1.75 -0.24 -11.40
CA SER A 251 -2.93 0.27 -12.09
C SER A 251 -2.58 1.41 -13.03
N LEU A 252 -3.14 1.35 -14.24
CA LEU A 252 -3.01 2.40 -15.25
C LEU A 252 -4.40 3.00 -15.53
N ALA A 253 -4.52 4.31 -15.35
CA ALA A 253 -5.65 5.07 -15.88
C ALA A 253 -5.55 5.09 -17.42
N LEU A 254 -6.61 4.71 -18.12
CA LEU A 254 -6.57 4.53 -19.58
C LEU A 254 -7.22 5.67 -20.35
N THR A 255 -8.29 6.24 -19.82
CA THR A 255 -9.14 7.20 -20.57
C THR A 255 -9.25 8.55 -19.89
N GLU A 256 -9.35 8.60 -18.57
CA GLU A 256 -9.59 9.83 -17.81
C GLU A 256 -8.75 9.86 -16.54
N LYS A 257 -8.61 11.04 -15.96
CA LYS A 257 -8.03 11.22 -14.64
C LYS A 257 -8.99 10.65 -13.58
N THR A 258 -8.46 9.83 -12.66
CA THR A 258 -9.29 9.07 -11.73
C THR A 258 -8.53 8.83 -10.41
N PRO A 259 -9.24 8.71 -9.28
CA PRO A 259 -8.61 8.25 -8.03
C PRO A 259 -8.33 6.75 -8.12
N ILE A 260 -7.15 6.36 -7.64
CA ILE A 260 -6.72 4.96 -7.51
C ILE A 260 -5.94 4.82 -6.21
N MET A 261 -6.45 4.03 -5.30
CA MET A 261 -5.76 3.57 -4.09
C MET A 261 -6.10 2.11 -3.88
N LEU A 262 -5.12 1.23 -3.91
CA LEU A 262 -5.33 -0.20 -3.76
C LEU A 262 -4.65 -0.71 -2.51
N SER A 263 -5.19 -1.77 -1.91
CA SER A 263 -4.52 -2.52 -0.86
C SER A 263 -4.80 -4.02 -0.96
N ASN A 264 -3.99 -4.83 -0.28
CA ASN A 264 -4.26 -6.24 -0.03
C ASN A 264 -4.83 -6.37 1.39
N HIS A 265 -6.07 -6.79 1.51
CA HIS A 265 -6.78 -6.91 2.77
C HIS A 265 -6.54 -8.28 3.43
N ILE A 266 -5.26 -8.53 3.77
CA ILE A 266 -4.85 -9.82 4.34
C ILE A 266 -4.99 -9.78 5.86
N TYR A 267 -5.71 -10.77 6.40
CA TYR A 267 -5.89 -10.96 7.83
C TYR A 267 -4.85 -11.95 8.34
N TRP A 268 -3.85 -11.45 9.04
CA TRP A 268 -2.75 -12.25 9.57
C TRP A 268 -3.06 -12.76 10.97
N ASN A 269 -2.61 -13.97 11.26
CA ASN A 269 -2.53 -14.51 12.61
C ASN A 269 -1.22 -15.30 12.75
N LEU A 270 -0.19 -14.68 13.32
CA LEU A 270 1.15 -15.27 13.44
C LEU A 270 1.20 -16.40 14.48
N ASN A 271 0.25 -16.47 15.44
CA ASN A 271 0.15 -17.60 16.36
C ASN A 271 -0.55 -18.83 15.72
N ALA A 272 -0.95 -18.70 14.43
CA ALA A 272 -1.60 -19.76 13.65
C ALA A 272 -2.84 -20.35 14.34
N PHE A 273 -3.59 -19.52 15.07
CA PHE A 273 -4.79 -19.89 15.85
C PHE A 273 -4.51 -20.90 16.99
N LYS A 274 -3.27 -20.97 17.47
CA LYS A 274 -2.94 -21.74 18.68
C LYS A 274 -3.39 -21.04 19.96
N GLU A 275 -3.61 -19.71 19.88
CA GLU A 275 -4.18 -18.87 20.95
C GLU A 275 -5.54 -18.31 20.52
N GLU A 276 -6.39 -17.96 21.48
CA GLU A 276 -7.73 -17.41 21.23
C GLU A 276 -7.70 -16.02 20.55
N ASN A 277 -6.65 -15.25 20.78
CA ASN A 277 -6.45 -13.90 20.25
C ASN A 277 -4.95 -13.57 20.11
N ILE A 278 -4.66 -12.33 19.67
CA ILE A 278 -3.29 -11.86 19.43
C ILE A 278 -2.77 -10.91 20.52
N LEU A 279 -3.57 -10.58 21.54
CA LEU A 279 -3.24 -9.49 22.47
C LEU A 279 -1.99 -9.73 23.28
N ASP A 280 -1.87 -10.92 23.91
CA ASP A 280 -0.77 -11.27 24.82
C ASP A 280 0.35 -12.06 24.11
N ASP A 281 0.16 -12.38 22.83
CA ASP A 281 1.05 -13.21 22.04
C ASP A 281 1.84 -12.43 21.00
N THR A 282 1.17 -11.48 20.32
CA THR A 282 1.72 -10.83 19.15
C THR A 282 2.38 -9.49 19.50
N PHE A 283 3.71 -9.45 19.32
CA PHE A 283 4.48 -8.19 19.32
C PHE A 283 4.27 -7.46 18.01
N LEU A 284 4.07 -6.14 18.06
CA LEU A 284 3.93 -5.25 16.92
C LEU A 284 4.85 -4.04 17.06
N GLN A 285 5.54 -3.68 15.97
CA GLN A 285 6.33 -2.47 15.87
C GLN A 285 6.06 -1.74 14.55
N LEU A 286 5.85 -0.42 14.62
CA LEU A 286 5.68 0.49 13.47
C LEU A 286 6.78 1.56 13.50
N PRO A 287 8.02 1.25 13.11
CA PRO A 287 9.20 2.06 13.42
C PRO A 287 9.20 3.46 12.76
N LEU A 288 8.42 3.63 11.69
CA LEU A 288 8.34 4.89 10.93
C LEU A 288 7.03 5.66 11.17
N SER A 289 6.13 5.16 12.04
CA SER A 289 4.78 5.75 12.20
C SER A 289 4.67 6.49 13.52
N LYS A 290 5.07 7.76 13.52
CA LYS A 290 4.93 8.67 14.67
C LYS A 290 3.58 9.38 14.69
N ARG A 291 2.80 9.25 13.64
CA ARG A 291 1.52 9.94 13.45
C ARG A 291 0.52 9.01 12.79
N PHE A 292 -0.75 9.30 13.01
CA PHE A 292 -1.85 8.62 12.33
C PHE A 292 -2.96 9.61 11.97
N VAL A 293 -3.82 9.23 11.03
CA VAL A 293 -4.97 10.03 10.60
C VAL A 293 -6.03 9.98 11.70
N GLY A 294 -6.43 11.14 12.21
CA GLY A 294 -7.51 11.25 13.19
C GLY A 294 -8.87 11.05 12.54
N THR A 295 -9.71 10.21 13.14
CA THR A 295 -11.04 9.87 12.64
C THR A 295 -12.14 10.27 13.62
N ASP A 296 -13.38 10.27 13.16
CA ASP A 296 -14.56 10.33 14.00
C ASP A 296 -15.03 8.91 14.40
N GLY A 297 -16.14 8.84 15.14
CA GLY A 297 -16.69 7.56 15.60
C GLY A 297 -17.18 6.61 14.49
N LEU A 298 -17.23 7.07 13.25
CA LEU A 298 -17.52 6.27 12.05
C LEU A 298 -16.26 5.93 11.26
N LEU A 299 -15.07 6.18 11.84
CA LEU A 299 -13.75 5.97 11.22
C LEU A 299 -13.53 6.84 9.96
N ILE A 300 -14.23 7.96 9.86
CA ILE A 300 -14.04 8.92 8.79
C ILE A 300 -13.05 10.00 9.23
N PRO A 301 -12.04 10.33 8.42
CA PRO A 301 -11.09 11.38 8.74
C PRO A 301 -11.78 12.70 9.10
N ASN A 302 -11.34 13.27 10.22
CA ASN A 302 -11.88 14.53 10.73
C ASN A 302 -10.99 15.76 10.40
N GLY A 303 -9.98 15.55 9.55
CA GLY A 303 -9.02 16.58 9.13
C GLY A 303 -7.81 16.72 10.06
N THR A 304 -7.75 15.98 11.17
CA THR A 304 -6.61 16.04 12.09
C THR A 304 -5.57 14.95 11.81
N ILE A 305 -4.31 15.27 12.12
CA ILE A 305 -3.21 14.30 12.17
C ILE A 305 -2.76 14.24 13.61
N LEU A 306 -2.82 13.06 14.20
CA LEU A 306 -2.54 12.84 15.63
C LEU A 306 -1.13 12.27 15.82
N ASP A 307 -0.51 12.66 16.91
CA ASP A 307 0.80 12.14 17.36
C ASP A 307 0.59 10.90 18.21
N VAL A 308 1.30 9.81 17.91
CA VAL A 308 1.11 8.52 18.59
C VAL A 308 1.49 8.52 20.06
N HIS A 309 2.47 9.36 20.47
CA HIS A 309 2.93 9.42 21.86
C HIS A 309 1.93 10.13 22.79
N SER A 310 1.16 11.07 22.27
CA SER A 310 0.29 11.92 23.08
C SER A 310 -1.19 11.63 22.96
N ALA A 311 -1.64 11.12 21.80
CA ALA A 311 -3.04 10.76 21.61
C ALA A 311 -3.36 9.45 22.34
N TYR A 312 -4.56 9.37 22.92
CA TYR A 312 -5.06 8.15 23.57
C TYR A 312 -4.05 7.54 24.57
N ASN A 313 -3.49 8.38 25.43
CA ASN A 313 -2.45 8.04 26.43
C ASN A 313 -1.22 7.30 25.85
N GLY A 314 -0.97 7.43 24.52
CA GLY A 314 0.14 6.73 23.84
C GLY A 314 -0.17 5.29 23.48
N SER A 315 -1.43 4.83 23.58
CA SER A 315 -1.80 3.44 23.24
C SER A 315 -1.45 3.08 21.78
N ALA A 316 -1.52 4.06 20.86
CA ALA A 316 -1.15 3.88 19.46
C ALA A 316 0.37 3.98 19.19
N ASP A 317 1.21 4.14 20.21
CA ASP A 317 2.66 4.21 20.01
C ASP A 317 3.29 2.82 19.93
N PHE A 318 3.47 2.37 18.69
CA PHE A 318 4.20 1.15 18.34
C PHE A 318 5.59 1.45 17.78
N THR A 319 6.13 2.66 17.92
CA THR A 319 7.42 3.03 17.31
C THR A 319 8.59 2.20 17.83
N THR A 320 8.62 1.87 19.12
CA THR A 320 9.62 0.99 19.74
C THR A 320 9.19 -0.47 19.80
N GLY A 321 7.91 -0.73 19.53
CA GLY A 321 7.30 -2.06 19.59
C GLY A 321 6.85 -2.46 20.99
N LYS A 322 5.69 -3.15 21.04
CA LYS A 322 5.07 -3.70 22.25
C LYS A 322 4.09 -4.82 21.89
N LEU A 323 3.58 -5.54 22.87
CA LEU A 323 2.45 -6.45 22.64
C LEU A 323 1.21 -5.67 22.19
N VAL A 324 0.42 -6.25 21.30
CA VAL A 324 -0.80 -5.60 20.80
C VAL A 324 -1.76 -5.25 21.94
N GLY A 325 -1.82 -6.06 22.99
CA GLY A 325 -2.68 -5.89 24.14
C GLY A 325 -2.14 -5.00 25.25
N GLU A 326 -0.87 -4.54 25.19
CA GLU A 326 -0.20 -3.86 26.33
C GLU A 326 -0.97 -2.62 26.82
N ASP A 327 -1.47 -1.79 25.89
CA ASP A 327 -2.24 -0.59 26.22
C ASP A 327 -3.63 -0.59 25.58
N ILE A 328 -4.20 -1.77 25.35
CA ILE A 328 -5.43 -1.92 24.57
C ILE A 328 -6.63 -1.20 25.21
N GLU A 329 -6.69 -1.11 26.55
CA GLU A 329 -7.76 -0.44 27.27
C GLU A 329 -7.79 1.07 27.00
N ASP A 330 -6.64 1.69 26.73
CA ASP A 330 -6.53 3.10 26.36
C ASP A 330 -6.85 3.35 24.85
N ALA A 331 -7.08 2.29 24.09
CA ALA A 331 -7.45 2.37 22.67
C ALA A 331 -8.96 2.47 22.43
N GLU A 332 -9.75 2.85 23.45
CA GLU A 332 -11.18 3.09 23.30
C GLU A 332 -11.45 4.22 22.28
N GLY A 333 -12.28 3.95 21.28
CA GLY A 333 -12.63 4.88 20.20
C GLY A 333 -11.67 4.87 19.01
N LEU A 334 -10.50 4.22 19.09
CA LEU A 334 -9.57 4.10 17.95
C LEU A 334 -10.05 3.15 16.85
N CYS A 335 -11.05 2.33 17.12
CA CYS A 335 -11.74 1.49 16.13
C CYS A 335 -13.22 1.86 15.94
N GLY A 336 -13.59 3.11 16.24
CA GLY A 336 -14.95 3.65 16.11
C GLY A 336 -15.68 3.80 17.44
N THR A 337 -16.95 4.26 17.39
CA THR A 337 -17.78 4.44 18.59
C THR A 337 -17.99 3.12 19.31
N ASP A 338 -17.86 3.15 20.65
CA ASP A 338 -18.05 2.00 21.55
C ASP A 338 -17.14 0.78 21.17
N CYS A 339 -15.98 1.05 20.59
CA CYS A 339 -15.02 0.03 20.18
C CYS A 339 -13.67 0.28 20.84
N THR A 340 -13.11 -0.75 21.46
CA THR A 340 -11.74 -0.76 21.99
C THR A 340 -10.86 -1.59 21.06
N GLY A 341 -9.71 -1.05 20.67
CA GLY A 341 -8.79 -1.68 19.71
C GLY A 341 -8.33 -0.72 18.64
N TYR A 342 -7.62 -1.22 17.65
CA TYR A 342 -7.02 -0.38 16.59
C TYR A 342 -7.72 -0.63 15.26
N ASP A 343 -8.10 0.45 14.56
CA ASP A 343 -8.51 0.51 13.16
C ASP A 343 -8.05 1.86 12.58
N ASN A 344 -6.72 2.02 12.41
CA ASN A 344 -6.12 3.33 12.21
C ASN A 344 -5.13 3.33 11.05
N CYS A 345 -5.17 4.44 10.29
CA CYS A 345 -4.24 4.74 9.22
C CYS A 345 -2.97 5.40 9.78
N PHE A 346 -1.94 4.61 10.01
CA PHE A 346 -0.64 5.06 10.48
C PHE A 346 0.19 5.63 9.34
N ILE A 347 0.64 6.87 9.50
CA ILE A 347 1.44 7.58 8.49
C ILE A 347 2.88 7.07 8.52
N ILE A 348 3.43 6.75 7.36
CA ILE A 348 4.83 6.33 7.22
C ILE A 348 5.68 7.58 7.02
N ASP A 349 6.39 8.00 8.07
CA ASP A 349 7.34 9.12 8.06
C ASP A 349 8.63 8.70 7.35
N ARG A 350 8.60 8.68 6.00
CA ARG A 350 9.71 8.22 5.17
C ARG A 350 10.95 9.09 5.36
N PRO A 351 12.14 8.48 5.51
CA PRO A 351 13.38 9.23 5.44
C PRO A 351 13.52 9.94 4.08
N PRO A 352 14.06 11.17 4.01
CA PRO A 352 14.18 11.93 2.76
C PRO A 352 14.89 11.19 1.63
N GLN A 353 15.89 10.38 1.95
CA GLN A 353 16.61 9.55 0.98
C GLN A 353 15.78 8.40 0.39
N SER A 354 14.67 8.05 1.02
CA SER A 354 13.73 7.00 0.60
C SER A 354 12.39 7.60 0.13
N ALA A 355 12.35 8.89 -0.21
CA ALA A 355 11.14 9.56 -0.67
C ALA A 355 10.75 9.18 -2.11
N ALA A 356 11.61 8.45 -2.86
CA ALA A 356 11.27 7.97 -4.18
C ALA A 356 10.11 6.97 -4.11
N GLN A 357 9.14 7.11 -5.01
CA GLN A 357 7.91 6.32 -5.07
C GLN A 357 8.16 4.80 -5.17
N ASP A 358 9.30 4.40 -5.72
CA ASP A 358 9.67 2.97 -5.89
C ASP A 358 10.53 2.43 -4.73
N SER A 359 10.81 3.23 -3.70
CA SER A 359 11.60 2.77 -2.55
C SER A 359 10.76 2.02 -1.54
N LEU A 360 11.12 0.76 -1.28
CA LEU A 360 10.59 0.01 -0.15
C LEU A 360 11.28 0.44 1.14
N VAL A 361 10.49 0.74 2.17
CA VAL A 361 11.00 0.98 3.53
C VAL A 361 10.36 -0.01 4.49
N SER A 362 11.06 -0.41 5.54
CA SER A 362 10.51 -1.28 6.59
C SER A 362 9.48 -0.50 7.39
N ILE A 363 8.22 -0.91 7.30
CA ILE A 363 7.08 -0.22 7.90
C ILE A 363 6.55 -0.92 9.13
N LEU A 364 6.79 -2.24 9.23
CA LEU A 364 6.24 -3.05 10.31
C LEU A 364 7.14 -4.24 10.61
N HIS A 365 7.27 -4.54 11.91
CA HIS A 365 7.75 -5.82 12.41
C HIS A 365 6.70 -6.40 13.36
N ALA A 366 6.43 -7.70 13.22
CA ALA A 366 5.57 -8.44 14.12
C ALA A 366 6.13 -9.83 14.39
N ASN A 367 5.83 -10.40 15.53
CA ASN A 367 6.14 -11.80 15.82
C ASN A 367 5.17 -12.38 16.85
N SER A 368 5.04 -13.70 16.84
CA SER A 368 4.27 -14.46 17.82
C SER A 368 5.20 -15.16 18.78
N SER A 369 4.95 -15.03 20.07
CA SER A 369 5.68 -15.76 21.11
C SER A 369 5.35 -17.25 21.09
N THR A 370 4.15 -17.63 20.73
CA THR A 370 3.65 -19.02 20.68
C THR A 370 4.31 -19.82 19.55
N THR A 371 4.28 -19.33 18.33
CA THR A 371 4.83 -20.04 17.16
C THR A 371 6.31 -19.70 16.89
N GLY A 372 6.77 -18.56 17.39
CA GLY A 372 8.05 -17.97 17.00
C GLY A 372 8.06 -17.35 15.60
N ILE A 373 6.98 -17.41 14.85
CA ILE A 373 6.93 -16.81 13.50
C ILE A 373 7.09 -15.29 13.61
N SER A 374 8.02 -14.76 12.81
CA SER A 374 8.25 -13.32 12.68
C SER A 374 7.95 -12.85 11.27
N LEU A 375 7.49 -11.61 11.17
CA LEU A 375 7.12 -10.94 9.93
C LEU A 375 7.76 -9.54 9.88
N GLU A 376 8.48 -9.25 8.80
CA GLU A 376 8.86 -7.89 8.41
C GLU A 376 8.07 -7.49 7.17
N VAL A 377 7.41 -6.33 7.22
CA VAL A 377 6.72 -5.75 6.06
C VAL A 377 7.49 -4.52 5.58
N LYS A 378 7.82 -4.51 4.29
CA LYS A 378 8.31 -3.31 3.60
C LYS A 378 7.30 -2.86 2.56
N SER A 379 7.15 -1.55 2.37
CA SER A 379 6.23 -1.01 1.37
C SER A 379 6.73 0.32 0.78
N ASN A 380 6.22 0.64 -0.41
CA ASN A 380 6.37 1.94 -1.05
C ASN A 380 5.23 2.91 -0.73
N GLN A 381 4.23 2.50 0.04
CA GLN A 381 3.04 3.31 0.33
C GLN A 381 3.31 4.43 1.35
N GLN A 382 2.39 5.39 1.45
CA GLN A 382 2.50 6.57 2.31
C GLN A 382 1.96 6.34 3.72
N ALA A 383 1.14 5.29 3.90
CA ALA A 383 0.56 4.90 5.16
C ALA A 383 0.39 3.37 5.23
N VAL A 384 -0.02 2.90 6.38
CA VAL A 384 -0.47 1.53 6.62
C VAL A 384 -1.68 1.56 7.54
N GLN A 385 -2.78 0.94 7.10
CA GLN A 385 -3.92 0.67 7.98
C GLN A 385 -3.60 -0.54 8.83
N ILE A 386 -3.84 -0.42 10.12
CA ILE A 386 -3.73 -1.49 11.11
C ILE A 386 -5.09 -1.71 11.75
N TYR A 387 -5.63 -2.92 11.60
CA TYR A 387 -6.87 -3.33 12.22
C TYR A 387 -6.67 -4.62 13.04
N THR A 388 -7.03 -4.57 14.31
CA THR A 388 -6.81 -5.67 15.26
C THR A 388 -8.01 -6.60 15.43
N CYS A 389 -9.00 -6.51 14.56
CA CYS A 389 -10.17 -7.38 14.51
C CYS A 389 -11.05 -7.38 15.78
N PRO A 390 -11.31 -6.26 16.46
CA PRO A 390 -12.15 -6.25 17.65
C PRO A 390 -13.61 -6.65 17.39
N SER A 391 -14.11 -6.47 16.14
CA SER A 391 -15.49 -6.78 15.76
C SER A 391 -15.75 -8.27 15.49
N GLN A 392 -14.71 -9.11 15.46
CA GLN A 392 -14.90 -10.55 15.32
C GLN A 392 -15.54 -11.13 16.58
N ASN A 393 -16.48 -12.05 16.41
CA ASN A 393 -17.37 -12.48 17.49
C ASN A 393 -17.50 -14.01 17.64
N GLY A 394 -16.58 -14.77 17.01
CA GLY A 394 -16.61 -16.22 17.03
C GLY A 394 -17.60 -16.87 16.06
N SER A 395 -18.28 -16.09 15.22
CA SER A 395 -19.23 -16.65 14.24
C SER A 395 -18.55 -17.29 13.01
N ILE A 396 -17.30 -16.94 12.75
CA ILE A 396 -16.53 -17.48 11.63
C ILE A 396 -15.59 -18.57 12.16
N PRO A 397 -15.73 -19.83 11.72
CA PRO A 397 -14.82 -20.89 12.12
C PRO A 397 -13.43 -20.66 11.48
N ILE A 398 -12.37 -21.10 12.16
CA ILE A 398 -11.06 -21.22 11.51
C ILE A 398 -11.14 -22.27 10.40
N LYS A 399 -10.16 -22.27 9.49
CA LYS A 399 -10.11 -23.29 8.43
C LYS A 399 -9.95 -24.70 9.04
N PRO A 400 -10.68 -25.71 8.54
CA PRO A 400 -10.46 -27.10 8.94
C PRO A 400 -9.02 -27.56 8.77
N SER A 401 -8.30 -27.02 7.77
CA SER A 401 -6.88 -27.29 7.57
C SER A 401 -5.98 -26.71 8.67
N GLN A 402 -6.35 -25.56 9.27
CA GLN A 402 -5.66 -24.94 10.42
C GLN A 402 -5.94 -25.74 11.71
N GLU A 403 -7.22 -26.06 11.97
CA GLU A 403 -7.61 -26.89 13.11
C GLU A 403 -6.87 -28.25 13.10
N LYS A 404 -6.76 -28.87 11.93
CA LYS A 404 -6.02 -30.13 11.78
C LYS A 404 -4.51 -29.96 12.07
N ARG A 405 -3.89 -28.86 11.68
CA ARG A 405 -2.47 -28.58 12.00
C ARG A 405 -2.24 -28.38 13.49
N ASN A 406 -3.20 -27.79 14.16
CA ASN A 406 -3.19 -27.56 15.60
C ASN A 406 -3.67 -28.80 16.40
N GLU A 407 -3.91 -29.94 15.73
CA GLU A 407 -4.37 -31.17 16.37
C GLU A 407 -5.67 -30.98 17.20
N GLY A 408 -6.53 -30.04 16.76
CA GLY A 408 -7.75 -29.67 17.45
C GLY A 408 -7.52 -28.84 18.73
N GLN A 409 -6.31 -28.30 18.93
CA GLN A 409 -6.00 -27.37 20.02
C GLN A 409 -6.12 -25.93 19.54
N GLY A 410 -6.21 -24.97 20.48
CA GLY A 410 -6.28 -23.56 20.18
C GLY A 410 -7.70 -23.08 19.84
N ALA A 411 -7.80 -21.95 19.13
CA ALA A 411 -9.08 -21.36 18.74
C ALA A 411 -9.80 -22.24 17.72
N SER A 412 -11.12 -22.41 17.87
CA SER A 412 -11.99 -23.08 16.90
C SER A 412 -12.70 -22.09 15.95
N SER A 413 -12.68 -20.82 16.30
CA SER A 413 -13.32 -19.73 15.55
C SER A 413 -12.51 -18.43 15.69
N VAL A 414 -12.80 -17.46 14.83
CA VAL A 414 -12.17 -16.15 14.86
C VAL A 414 -12.89 -15.29 15.89
N ASN A 415 -12.30 -15.17 17.07
CA ASN A 415 -12.79 -14.35 18.16
C ASN A 415 -12.36 -12.88 18.02
N ALA A 416 -12.87 -12.01 18.90
CA ALA A 416 -12.38 -10.65 19.02
C ALA A 416 -10.84 -10.65 19.18
N TYR A 417 -10.16 -9.77 18.44
CA TYR A 417 -8.70 -9.72 18.36
C TYR A 417 -8.04 -11.02 17.87
N GLY A 418 -8.75 -11.84 17.09
CA GLY A 418 -8.21 -13.07 16.51
C GLY A 418 -7.33 -12.85 15.27
N CYS A 419 -7.06 -11.60 14.88
CA CYS A 419 -6.26 -11.28 13.70
C CYS A 419 -5.65 -9.88 13.74
N LEU A 420 -4.65 -9.70 12.85
CA LEU A 420 -4.03 -8.42 12.56
C LEU A 420 -4.13 -8.17 11.06
N VAL A 421 -4.86 -7.13 10.66
CA VAL A 421 -4.90 -6.69 9.27
C VAL A 421 -3.82 -5.64 9.05
N ILE A 422 -3.07 -5.78 7.97
CA ILE A 422 -1.96 -4.90 7.59
C ILE A 422 -2.19 -4.50 6.14
N GLU A 423 -2.61 -3.26 5.92
CA GLU A 423 -2.93 -2.75 4.58
C GLU A 423 -2.01 -1.57 4.24
N PRO A 424 -0.86 -1.81 3.59
CA PRO A 424 -0.09 -0.71 3.01
C PRO A 424 -0.94 0.01 1.96
N GLU A 425 -1.17 1.33 2.16
CA GLU A 425 -2.03 2.13 1.30
C GLU A 425 -1.69 3.62 1.38
N GLY A 426 -2.46 4.49 0.70
CA GLY A 426 -2.42 5.95 0.87
C GLY A 426 -3.05 6.40 2.18
N TRP A 427 -3.17 7.71 2.37
CA TRP A 427 -3.90 8.24 3.52
C TRP A 427 -5.40 8.14 3.24
N ILE A 428 -6.15 7.56 4.19
CA ILE A 428 -7.60 7.37 4.02
C ILE A 428 -8.29 8.71 3.77
N ASP A 429 -9.26 8.72 2.84
CA ASP A 429 -10.01 9.91 2.40
C ASP A 429 -9.12 11.08 1.92
N GLY A 430 -7.84 10.82 1.59
CA GLY A 430 -6.88 11.85 1.18
C GLY A 430 -7.32 12.60 -0.07
N ILE A 431 -8.16 12.00 -0.90
CA ILE A 431 -8.81 12.64 -2.05
C ILE A 431 -9.65 13.87 -1.64
N ASN A 432 -10.23 13.86 -0.44
CA ASN A 432 -11.04 14.95 0.13
C ASN A 432 -10.23 15.90 1.02
N HIS A 433 -8.93 15.62 1.22
CA HIS A 433 -8.02 16.40 2.05
C HIS A 433 -6.79 16.90 1.25
N PRO A 434 -7.00 17.78 0.23
CA PRO A 434 -5.91 18.26 -0.62
C PRO A 434 -4.81 19.00 0.17
N GLU A 435 -5.14 19.54 1.36
CA GLU A 435 -4.20 20.18 2.28
C GLU A 435 -3.15 19.22 2.83
N TRP A 436 -3.37 17.91 2.79
CA TRP A 436 -2.39 16.91 3.21
C TRP A 436 -1.32 16.63 2.15
N GLY A 437 -1.52 17.13 0.91
CA GLY A 437 -0.56 16.95 -0.18
C GLY A 437 -0.49 15.52 -0.72
N GLN A 438 -1.53 14.69 -0.50
CA GLN A 438 -1.54 13.28 -0.88
C GLN A 438 -2.08 13.02 -2.30
N LEU A 439 -2.74 13.99 -2.93
CA LEU A 439 -3.32 13.83 -4.27
C LEU A 439 -2.36 13.25 -5.33
N PRO A 440 -1.04 13.57 -5.34
CA PRO A 440 -0.10 12.96 -6.29
C PRO A 440 0.08 11.44 -6.13
N TYR A 441 -0.31 10.87 -4.98
CA TYR A 441 -0.22 9.44 -4.67
C TYR A 441 -1.57 8.71 -4.79
N GLU A 442 -2.65 9.46 -5.06
CA GLU A 442 -4.02 8.93 -5.07
C GLU A 442 -4.76 9.22 -6.37
N VAL A 443 -4.29 10.16 -7.19
CA VAL A 443 -4.96 10.60 -8.42
C VAL A 443 -4.04 10.42 -9.62
N TYR A 444 -4.51 9.65 -10.59
CA TYR A 444 -3.74 9.25 -11.76
C TYR A 444 -4.49 9.58 -13.06
N ALA A 445 -3.75 9.75 -14.14
CA ALA A 445 -4.26 10.08 -15.47
C ALA A 445 -3.52 9.25 -16.54
N PRO A 446 -4.03 9.17 -17.78
CA PRO A 446 -3.37 8.41 -18.86
C PRO A 446 -1.93 8.84 -19.16
N ASP A 447 -1.58 10.07 -18.83
CA ASP A 447 -0.25 10.68 -19.03
C ASP A 447 0.62 10.71 -17.76
N THR A 448 0.15 10.16 -16.65
CA THR A 448 0.94 10.01 -15.42
C THR A 448 1.64 8.65 -15.36
N ALA A 449 2.58 8.51 -14.41
CA ALA A 449 3.08 7.20 -14.02
C ALA A 449 1.93 6.32 -13.48
N PRO A 450 2.03 4.98 -13.56
CA PRO A 450 1.04 4.08 -12.99
C PRO A 450 0.95 4.23 -11.46
N ALA A 451 -0.24 3.94 -10.91
CA ALA A 451 -0.37 3.71 -9.48
C ALA A 451 0.30 2.38 -9.13
N ILE A 452 1.22 2.39 -8.18
CA ILE A 452 1.94 1.19 -7.74
C ILE A 452 1.80 1.05 -6.23
N ASN A 453 1.17 -0.05 -5.80
CA ASN A 453 1.27 -0.52 -4.43
C ASN A 453 2.17 -1.76 -4.43
N TRP A 454 3.31 -1.65 -3.77
CA TRP A 454 4.30 -2.70 -3.68
C TRP A 454 4.62 -2.97 -2.22
N ALA A 455 4.41 -4.20 -1.79
CA ALA A 455 4.75 -4.65 -0.46
C ALA A 455 5.49 -5.99 -0.50
N THR A 456 6.38 -6.19 0.47
CA THR A 456 7.06 -7.45 0.72
C THR A 456 6.81 -7.89 2.15
N TYR A 457 6.53 -9.18 2.32
CA TYR A 457 6.27 -9.83 3.60
C TYR A 457 7.34 -10.90 3.77
N LYS A 458 8.33 -10.62 4.62
CA LYS A 458 9.47 -11.51 4.90
C LYS A 458 9.23 -12.24 6.20
N PHE A 459 9.28 -13.56 6.15
CA PHE A 459 9.02 -14.42 7.29
C PHE A 459 10.32 -15.02 7.85
N GLY A 460 10.41 -15.08 9.16
CA GLY A 460 11.50 -15.71 9.90
C GLY A 460 10.99 -16.34 11.17
N THR A 461 11.89 -16.71 12.06
CA THR A 461 11.54 -17.20 13.40
C THR A 461 12.37 -16.51 14.46
N ILE A 462 11.75 -16.25 15.61
CA ILE A 462 12.42 -15.87 16.86
C ILE A 462 12.62 -17.11 17.74
N ALA A 463 13.61 -17.04 18.63
CA ALA A 463 13.96 -18.15 19.54
C ALA A 463 12.85 -18.45 20.56
#